data_7a055e1d1998548c6345a6642a65f6d5
#
_entry.id   7a055e1d1998548c6345a6642a65f6d5
#
_cell.length_a   1.000
_cell.length_b   1.000
_cell.length_c   1.000
_cell.angle_alpha   90.00
_cell.angle_beta   90.00
_cell.angle_gamma   90.00
#
_symmetry.space_group_name_H-M   'P 1'
#
loop_
_entity.id
_entity.type
_entity.pdbx_description
1 polymer ?
#
loop_
_entity_poly.entity_id
_entity_poly.type
_entity_poly.pdbx_seq_one_letter_code
_entity_poly.pdbx_strand_id
1 'polypeptide(L)'
;MTVEDDGTAPPTGLLLSRDLIFTAKVTGTARALGQQVRTAGGVALASQMIEQWQPKVVFIDLAAGELVAPPALLAYRQLAPDTPFVAFGSHVDTQALAQAAAAGCDEVMPRSKFTSMLPELVRRYLGDAPPKDD
;
A
#
# COMPACT_ATOMS: atom_id res chain seq x y z
N MET A 1 -22.40 3.29 11.54
CA MET A 1 -22.24 3.13 10.87
C MET A 1 -22.08 3.30 10.35
N THR A 2 -22.22 3.30 10.22
CA THR A 2 -22.10 3.23 9.53
C THR A 2 -21.96 3.43 8.60
N VAL A 3 -22.07 3.54 8.39
CA VAL A 3 -21.92 3.42 7.40
C VAL A 3 -21.72 3.61 6.57
N GLU A 4 -21.79 3.89 6.49
CA GLU A 4 -21.68 3.83 5.73
C GLU A 4 -21.00 3.74 5.00
N ASP A 5 -20.73 3.74 5.20
CA ASP A 5 -20.08 3.37 4.46
C ASP A 5 -20.10 2.79 4.06
N ASP A 6 -20.68 2.56 4.20
CA ASP A 6 -20.81 1.86 3.91
C ASP A 6 -20.52 1.15 3.33
N GLY A 7 -20.84 1.06 3.84
CA GLY A 7 -20.71 -0.28 3.36
C GLY A 7 -20.29 -0.43 2.07
N THR A 8 -20.27 0.38 1.80
CA THR A 8 -19.68 0.49 0.53
C THR A 8 -18.54 -0.45 0.36
N ALA A 9 -18.05 -0.55 -0.80
CA ALA A 9 -16.94 -1.40 -1.12
C ALA A 9 -15.73 -1.04 -0.27
N PRO A 10 -14.93 -2.01 0.15
CA PRO A 10 -13.70 -1.71 0.86
C PRO A 10 -12.73 -0.96 -0.03
N PRO A 11 -11.76 -0.27 0.55
CA PRO A 11 -10.73 0.35 -0.26
C PRO A 11 -9.99 -0.70 -1.06
N THR A 12 -9.59 -0.35 -2.26
CA THR A 12 -8.95 -1.30 -3.13
C THR A 12 -7.47 -1.43 -2.83
N GLY A 13 -6.83 -0.39 -2.29
CA GLY A 13 -5.43 -0.45 -1.92
C GLY A 13 -5.17 0.21 -0.59
N LEU A 14 -4.03 -0.10 0.00
CA LEU A 14 -3.60 0.47 1.27
C LEU A 14 -2.16 0.92 1.16
N LEU A 15 -1.86 2.11 1.68
CA LEU A 15 -0.51 2.63 1.75
C LEU A 15 -0.10 2.77 3.21
N LEU A 16 1.04 2.19 3.56
CA LEU A 16 1.61 2.32 4.90
C LEU A 16 2.72 3.35 4.81
N SER A 17 2.44 4.56 5.28
CA SER A 17 3.39 5.67 5.19
C SER A 17 3.05 6.72 6.23
N ARG A 18 4.06 7.50 6.63
CA ARG A 18 3.90 8.64 7.51
C ARG A 18 4.26 9.95 6.83
N ASP A 19 4.57 9.90 5.55
CA ASP A 19 4.97 11.06 4.76
C ASP A 19 3.72 11.64 4.09
N LEU A 20 3.26 12.79 4.59
CA LEU A 20 2.00 13.36 4.12
C LEU A 20 2.06 13.80 2.66
N ILE A 21 3.20 14.32 2.23
CA ILE A 21 3.32 14.77 0.84
C ILE A 21 3.29 13.58 -0.10
N PHE A 22 4.03 12.53 0.25
CA PHE A 22 4.06 11.33 -0.57
C PHE A 22 2.70 10.63 -0.58
N THR A 23 2.05 10.59 0.59
CA THR A 23 0.71 10.02 0.69
C THR A 23 -0.27 10.73 -0.25
N ALA A 24 -0.22 12.06 -0.28
CA ALA A 24 -1.10 12.81 -1.17
C ALA A 24 -0.83 12.49 -2.63
N LYS A 25 0.43 12.27 -2.99
CA LYS A 25 0.78 11.91 -4.36
C LYS A 25 0.20 10.54 -4.74
N VAL A 26 0.35 9.57 -3.85
CA VAL A 26 -0.13 8.21 -4.14
C VAL A 26 -1.65 8.18 -4.21
N THR A 27 -2.31 8.76 -3.23
CA THR A 27 -3.77 8.74 -3.21
C THR A 27 -4.36 9.55 -4.36
N GLY A 28 -3.71 10.66 -4.72
CA GLY A 28 -4.15 11.47 -5.84
C GLY A 28 -4.00 10.75 -7.18
N THR A 29 -2.89 10.04 -7.37
CA THR A 29 -2.69 9.26 -8.59
C THR A 29 -3.75 8.16 -8.71
N ALA A 30 -4.03 7.47 -7.61
CA ALA A 30 -5.05 6.42 -7.62
C ALA A 30 -6.42 7.01 -7.97
N ARG A 31 -6.77 8.14 -7.34
CA ARG A 31 -8.05 8.77 -7.60
C ARG A 31 -8.19 9.19 -9.06
N ALA A 32 -7.12 9.71 -9.64
CA ALA A 32 -7.14 10.12 -11.04
C ALA A 32 -7.39 8.93 -11.97
N LEU A 33 -7.06 7.72 -11.52
CA LEU A 33 -7.30 6.50 -12.28
C LEU A 33 -8.58 5.79 -11.85
N GLY A 34 -9.42 6.47 -11.07
CA GLY A 34 -10.70 5.91 -10.65
C GLY A 34 -10.61 4.90 -9.53
N GLN A 35 -9.47 4.83 -8.84
CA GLN A 35 -9.26 3.86 -7.78
C GLN A 35 -9.08 4.55 -6.44
N GLN A 36 -9.16 3.78 -5.37
CA GLN A 36 -9.01 4.30 -4.02
C GLN A 36 -7.87 3.61 -3.30
N VAL A 37 -6.98 4.41 -2.71
CA VAL A 37 -5.94 3.92 -1.83
C VAL A 37 -6.11 4.64 -0.50
N ARG A 38 -6.26 3.87 0.57
CA ARG A 38 -6.31 4.40 1.92
C ARG A 38 -4.94 4.36 2.54
N THR A 39 -4.75 5.11 3.61
CA THR A 39 -3.45 5.16 4.29
C THR A 39 -3.60 4.79 5.75
N ALA A 40 -2.53 4.22 6.30
CA ALA A 40 -2.44 3.96 7.72
C ALA A 40 -1.04 4.37 8.16
N GLY A 41 -0.96 5.11 9.26
CA GLY A 41 0.30 5.58 9.82
C GLY A 41 0.70 4.91 11.11
N GLY A 42 -0.03 3.90 11.56
CA GLY A 42 0.28 3.16 12.77
C GLY A 42 0.03 1.68 12.60
N VAL A 43 0.72 0.87 13.39
CA VAL A 43 0.66 -0.57 13.27
C VAL A 43 -0.73 -1.11 13.57
N ALA A 44 -1.37 -0.59 14.63
CA ALA A 44 -2.68 -1.10 15.02
C ALA A 44 -3.73 -0.85 13.93
N LEU A 45 -3.74 0.37 13.39
CA LEU A 45 -4.68 0.70 12.33
C LEU A 45 -4.38 -0.10 11.07
N ALA A 46 -3.10 -0.21 10.71
CA ALA A 46 -2.71 -0.97 9.53
C ALA A 46 -3.16 -2.42 9.65
N SER A 47 -2.92 -3.04 10.80
CA SER A 47 -3.32 -4.43 11.03
C SER A 47 -4.83 -4.61 10.91
N GLN A 48 -5.57 -3.69 11.51
CA GLN A 48 -7.03 -3.75 11.47
C GLN A 48 -7.54 -3.63 10.04
N MET A 49 -7.01 -2.67 9.27
CA MET A 49 -7.44 -2.46 7.91
C MET A 49 -7.10 -3.65 7.02
N ILE A 50 -5.90 -4.20 7.19
CA ILE A 50 -5.49 -5.36 6.39
C ILE A 50 -6.38 -6.55 6.69
N GLU A 51 -6.60 -6.82 7.97
CA GLU A 51 -7.41 -7.97 8.37
C GLU A 51 -8.85 -7.85 7.91
N GLN A 52 -9.46 -6.69 8.13
CA GLN A 52 -10.87 -6.53 7.85
C GLN A 52 -11.17 -6.35 6.36
N TRP A 53 -10.29 -5.68 5.63
CA TRP A 53 -10.62 -5.29 4.26
C TRP A 53 -9.92 -6.10 3.20
N GLN A 54 -8.83 -6.80 3.55
CA GLN A 54 -8.08 -7.60 2.58
C GLN A 54 -7.84 -6.80 1.30
N PRO A 55 -7.05 -5.70 1.36
CA PRO A 55 -6.87 -4.85 0.18
C PRO A 55 -6.25 -5.61 -0.97
N LYS A 56 -6.44 -5.12 -2.16
CA LYS A 56 -5.89 -5.76 -3.36
C LYS A 56 -4.38 -5.59 -3.47
N VAL A 57 -3.83 -4.60 -2.80
CA VAL A 57 -2.39 -4.37 -2.74
C VAL A 57 -2.08 -3.55 -1.52
N VAL A 58 -0.91 -3.77 -0.92
CA VAL A 58 -0.39 -2.93 0.16
C VAL A 58 0.92 -2.34 -0.33
N PHE A 59 0.96 -1.01 -0.44
CA PHE A 59 2.18 -0.27 -0.75
C PHE A 59 2.85 0.11 0.57
N ILE A 60 4.15 -0.13 0.67
CA ILE A 60 4.86 -0.04 1.94
C ILE A 60 6.04 0.91 1.81
N ASP A 61 5.95 2.04 2.52
CA ASP A 61 7.01 3.04 2.56
C ASP A 61 8.01 2.64 3.64
N LEU A 62 9.17 2.16 3.24
CA LEU A 62 10.16 1.65 4.18
C LEU A 62 10.80 2.72 5.05
N ALA A 63 10.52 4.01 4.78
CA ALA A 63 10.97 5.09 5.65
C ALA A 63 10.05 5.31 6.83
N ALA A 64 8.97 4.54 6.97
CA ALA A 64 7.97 4.76 8.00
C ALA A 64 8.28 4.12 9.36
N GLY A 65 9.51 3.71 9.58
CA GLY A 65 9.95 3.25 10.90
C GLY A 65 9.24 2.00 11.38
N GLU A 66 8.74 2.06 12.61
CA GLU A 66 8.12 0.88 13.24
C GLU A 66 6.92 0.35 12.47
N LEU A 67 6.23 1.23 11.76
CA LEU A 67 5.05 0.83 10.99
C LEU A 67 5.37 -0.30 10.03
N VAL A 68 6.59 -0.32 9.51
CA VAL A 68 6.99 -1.22 8.43
C VAL A 68 8.26 -2.01 8.77
N ALA A 69 8.62 -2.08 10.05
CA ALA A 69 9.77 -2.88 10.46
C ALA A 69 9.48 -4.36 10.21
N PRO A 70 10.53 -5.20 10.07
CA PRO A 70 10.31 -6.61 9.74
C PRO A 70 9.28 -7.34 10.60
N PRO A 71 9.24 -7.17 11.94
CA PRO A 71 8.19 -7.85 12.71
C PRO A 71 6.79 -7.42 12.29
N ALA A 72 6.59 -6.14 11.99
CA ALA A 72 5.28 -5.66 11.53
C ALA A 72 4.93 -6.24 10.17
N LEU A 73 5.90 -6.26 9.25
CA LEU A 73 5.66 -6.81 7.92
C LEU A 73 5.28 -8.28 7.97
N LEU A 74 5.96 -9.05 8.82
CA LEU A 74 5.62 -10.45 8.99
C LEU A 74 4.21 -10.62 9.54
N ALA A 75 3.81 -9.78 10.48
CA ALA A 75 2.47 -9.84 11.03
C ALA A 75 1.42 -9.51 9.97
N TYR A 76 1.65 -8.47 9.15
CA TYR A 76 0.73 -8.13 8.08
C TYR A 76 0.61 -9.27 7.07
N ARG A 77 1.73 -9.91 6.77
CA ARG A 77 1.72 -11.03 5.82
C ARG A 77 0.84 -12.17 6.34
N GLN A 78 0.87 -12.43 7.64
CA GLN A 78 0.04 -13.46 8.23
C GLN A 78 -1.45 -13.11 8.14
N LEU A 79 -1.78 -11.82 8.25
CA LEU A 79 -3.16 -11.37 8.15
C LEU A 79 -3.69 -11.44 6.73
N ALA A 80 -2.82 -11.31 5.74
CA ALA A 80 -3.23 -11.29 4.33
C ALA A 80 -2.20 -12.04 3.50
N PRO A 81 -2.20 -13.38 3.58
CA PRO A 81 -1.15 -14.19 2.94
C PRO A 81 -1.14 -14.08 1.42
N ASP A 82 -2.25 -13.74 0.80
CA ASP A 82 -2.34 -13.70 -0.65
C ASP A 82 -2.30 -12.30 -1.23
N THR A 83 -2.26 -11.28 -0.39
CA THR A 83 -2.27 -9.90 -0.86
C THR A 83 -0.88 -9.50 -1.34
N PRO A 84 -0.74 -8.87 -2.53
CA PRO A 84 0.56 -8.38 -2.96
C PRO A 84 1.05 -7.26 -2.08
N PHE A 85 2.31 -7.34 -1.66
CA PHE A 85 2.99 -6.31 -0.87
C PHE A 85 4.09 -5.72 -1.74
N VAL A 86 4.02 -4.42 -2.00
CA VAL A 86 4.99 -3.69 -2.81
C VAL A 86 5.67 -2.66 -1.93
N ALA A 87 6.94 -2.86 -1.64
CA ALA A 87 7.71 -2.02 -0.76
C ALA A 87 8.65 -1.12 -1.54
N PHE A 88 8.90 0.07 -1.04
CA PHE A 88 9.84 0.99 -1.66
C PHE A 88 10.61 1.75 -0.59
N GLY A 89 11.84 2.11 -0.92
CA GLY A 89 12.70 2.82 0.02
C GLY A 89 13.87 3.47 -0.70
N SER A 90 14.71 4.14 0.08
CA SER A 90 15.89 4.79 -0.48
C SER A 90 16.81 3.76 -1.16
N HIS A 91 17.30 4.08 -2.34
CA HIS A 91 18.18 3.17 -3.08
C HIS A 91 19.49 2.91 -2.34
N VAL A 92 19.87 3.79 -1.41
CA VAL A 92 21.10 3.60 -0.65
C VAL A 92 20.88 2.78 0.62
N ASP A 93 19.63 2.54 0.99
CA ASP A 93 19.31 1.73 2.16
C ASP A 93 19.09 0.28 1.72
N THR A 94 20.18 -0.34 1.30
CA THR A 94 20.10 -1.71 0.78
C THR A 94 19.66 -2.70 1.83
N GLN A 95 19.97 -2.42 3.10
CA GLN A 95 19.56 -3.31 4.18
C GLN A 95 18.04 -3.31 4.34
N ALA A 96 17.42 -2.12 4.33
CA ALA A 96 15.97 -2.06 4.45
C ALA A 96 15.28 -2.76 3.28
N LEU A 97 15.81 -2.57 2.07
CA LEU A 97 15.25 -3.22 0.90
C LEU A 97 15.35 -4.75 1.00
N ALA A 98 16.52 -5.25 1.46
CA ALA A 98 16.71 -6.68 1.61
C ALA A 98 15.82 -7.25 2.71
N GLN A 99 15.66 -6.52 3.81
CA GLN A 99 14.81 -6.97 4.92
C GLN A 99 13.35 -7.06 4.50
N ALA A 100 12.90 -6.13 3.68
CA ALA A 100 11.52 -6.15 3.18
C ALA A 100 11.28 -7.38 2.30
N ALA A 101 12.22 -7.69 1.44
CA ALA A 101 12.12 -8.88 0.61
C ALA A 101 12.09 -10.15 1.47
N ALA A 102 12.97 -10.21 2.48
CA ALA A 102 13.04 -11.38 3.37
C ALA A 102 11.76 -11.51 4.21
N ALA A 103 11.08 -10.40 4.48
CA ALA A 103 9.85 -10.43 5.28
C ALA A 103 8.62 -10.78 4.43
N GLY A 104 8.80 -11.05 3.14
CA GLY A 104 7.72 -11.54 2.31
C GLY A 104 7.09 -10.52 1.38
N CYS A 105 7.72 -9.36 1.19
CA CYS A 105 7.21 -8.41 0.19
C CYS A 105 7.43 -8.99 -1.20
N ASP A 106 6.40 -8.89 -2.02
CA ASP A 106 6.43 -9.48 -3.36
C ASP A 106 7.27 -8.67 -4.33
N GLU A 107 7.29 -7.35 -4.16
CA GLU A 107 8.14 -6.47 -4.95
C GLU A 107 8.79 -5.50 -4.00
N VAL A 108 10.07 -5.22 -4.25
CA VAL A 108 10.83 -4.25 -3.46
C VAL A 108 11.62 -3.41 -4.44
N MET A 109 11.51 -2.09 -4.35
CA MET A 109 12.15 -1.22 -5.32
C MET A 109 12.57 0.09 -4.70
N PRO A 110 13.51 0.81 -5.35
CA PRO A 110 13.84 2.16 -4.91
C PRO A 110 12.63 3.09 -5.03
N ARG A 111 12.57 4.09 -4.16
CA ARG A 111 11.46 5.05 -4.17
C ARG A 111 11.30 5.73 -5.52
N SER A 112 12.41 6.08 -6.19
CA SER A 112 12.34 6.76 -7.48
C SER A 112 11.64 5.89 -8.51
N LYS A 113 11.93 4.59 -8.50
CA LYS A 113 11.28 3.68 -9.42
C LYS A 113 9.79 3.54 -9.09
N PHE A 114 9.48 3.41 -7.81
CA PHE A 114 8.08 3.34 -7.39
C PHE A 114 7.30 4.57 -7.87
N THR A 115 7.88 5.76 -7.68
CA THR A 115 7.24 7.00 -8.08
C THR A 115 6.99 7.03 -9.59
N SER A 116 7.99 6.65 -10.38
CA SER A 116 7.83 6.69 -11.84
C SER A 116 6.86 5.63 -12.34
N MET A 117 6.73 4.51 -11.64
CA MET A 117 5.85 3.44 -12.03
C MET A 117 4.47 3.50 -11.38
N LEU A 118 4.23 4.52 -10.57
CA LEU A 118 3.03 4.56 -9.74
C LEU A 118 1.73 4.38 -10.55
N PRO A 119 1.52 5.11 -11.67
CA PRO A 119 0.30 4.86 -12.43
C PRO A 119 0.19 3.43 -12.93
N GLU A 120 1.29 2.86 -13.37
CA GLU A 120 1.29 1.48 -13.85
C GLU A 120 1.01 0.50 -12.72
N LEU A 121 1.59 0.73 -11.54
CA LEU A 121 1.35 -0.13 -10.39
C LEU A 121 -0.12 -0.07 -9.96
N VAL A 122 -0.71 1.11 -9.98
CA VAL A 122 -2.12 1.25 -9.64
C VAL A 122 -2.96 0.45 -10.64
N ARG A 123 -2.69 0.58 -11.93
CA ARG A 123 -3.43 -0.18 -12.93
C ARG A 123 -3.24 -1.68 -12.78
N ARG A 124 -2.01 -2.10 -12.51
CA ARG A 124 -1.70 -3.53 -12.40
C ARG A 124 -2.44 -4.18 -11.24
N TYR A 125 -2.46 -3.54 -10.11
CA TYR A 125 -3.01 -4.15 -8.90
C TYR A 125 -4.47 -3.78 -8.66
N LEU A 126 -4.88 -2.58 -9.06
CA LEU A 126 -6.23 -2.10 -8.78
C LEU A 126 -7.09 -2.02 -10.04
N GLY A 127 -6.45 -1.97 -11.19
CA GLY A 127 -7.16 -1.83 -12.46
C GLY A 127 -7.46 -0.39 -12.78
N ASP A 128 -7.97 -0.15 -13.99
CA ASP A 128 -8.45 1.14 -14.39
C ASP A 128 -9.93 1.25 -14.04
N ALA A 129 -10.40 2.49 -13.88
CA ALA A 129 -11.83 2.70 -13.71
C ALA A 129 -12.56 2.17 -14.94
N PRO A 130 -13.77 1.61 -14.75
CA PRO A 130 -14.56 1.22 -15.91
C PRO A 130 -14.81 2.44 -16.79
N PRO A 131 -14.95 2.25 -18.09
CA PRO A 131 -15.29 3.37 -18.97
C PRO A 131 -16.58 4.00 -18.51
N LYS A 132 -16.61 5.31 -18.60
CA LYS A 132 -17.84 5.98 -18.30
C LYS A 132 -18.85 5.55 -19.29
N ASP A 133 -19.90 5.17 -18.92
CA ASP A 133 -20.84 4.80 -19.80
C ASP A 133 -21.53 5.83 -20.17
N ASP A 134 -21.15 6.30 -20.13
CA ASP A 134 -21.48 7.05 -20.59
C ASP A 134 -22.15 6.97 -20.58
#